data_e722f26feac605a9b721554420d574df
#
_entry.id   e722f26feac605a9b721554420d574df
#
_cell.length_a   1.000
_cell.length_b   1.000
_cell.length_c   1.000
_cell.angle_alpha   90.00
_cell.angle_beta   90.00
_cell.angle_gamma   90.00
#
_symmetry.space_group_name_H-M   'P 1'
#
loop_
_entity.id
_entity.type
_entity.pdbx_description
1 polymer ?
#
loop_
_entity_poly.entity_id
_entity_poly.type
_entity_poly.pdbx_seq_one_letter_code
_entity_poly.pdbx_strand_id
1 'polypeptide(L)'
;MRVKIGDLTNIKTGKLDANASSEDGKYPFFTCSKEPLKISTYSYDCECVLVAGNGDLNVKYYKGKFDAYQRTYIIEDNGSGKLYMPYLYYFMESYIEELRKQAIGGVIKYIKLENLTNAMIEL
;
A
#
# COMPACT_ATOMS: atom_id res chain seq x y z
N MET A 1 -5.39 -21.77 -7.96
CA MET A 1 -5.35 -21.95 -6.50
C MET A 1 -5.48 -20.60 -5.82
N ARG A 2 -6.34 -20.50 -4.85
CA ARG A 2 -6.54 -19.25 -4.10
C ARG A 2 -5.72 -19.26 -2.84
N VAL A 3 -4.99 -18.18 -2.60
CA VAL A 3 -4.07 -18.06 -1.47
C VAL A 3 -4.29 -16.71 -0.79
N LYS A 4 -4.14 -16.66 0.52
CA LYS A 4 -4.19 -15.39 1.24
C LYS A 4 -2.98 -14.53 0.88
N ILE A 5 -3.23 -13.26 0.63
CA ILE A 5 -2.14 -12.31 0.35
C ILE A 5 -1.13 -12.30 1.49
N GLY A 6 -1.60 -12.39 2.74
CA GLY A 6 -0.72 -12.42 3.90
C GLY A 6 0.29 -13.57 3.89
N ASP A 7 -0.03 -14.67 3.21
CA ASP A 7 0.88 -15.83 3.12
C ASP A 7 2.00 -15.64 2.09
N LEU A 8 1.85 -14.66 1.19
CA LEU A 8 2.81 -14.42 0.10
C LEU A 8 3.59 -13.13 0.27
N THR A 9 3.24 -12.30 1.25
CA THR A 9 3.75 -10.93 1.35
C THR A 9 4.18 -10.59 2.76
N ASN A 10 5.01 -9.53 2.84
CA ASN A 10 5.25 -8.79 4.07
C ASN A 10 4.55 -7.45 3.92
N ILE A 11 3.72 -7.10 4.88
CA ILE A 11 2.95 -5.85 4.86
C ILE A 11 3.36 -5.01 6.05
N LYS A 12 3.78 -3.76 5.77
CA LYS A 12 4.14 -2.80 6.81
C LYS A 12 3.48 -1.46 6.48
N THR A 13 3.57 -0.52 7.39
CA THR A 13 3.11 0.85 7.14
C THR A 13 4.30 1.79 7.05
N GLY A 14 4.07 2.94 6.41
CA GLY A 14 5.03 4.04 6.49
C GLY A 14 5.18 4.55 7.91
N LYS A 15 6.12 5.45 8.13
CA LYS A 15 6.50 5.91 9.48
C LYS A 15 6.34 7.40 9.67
N LEU A 16 6.13 8.15 8.60
CA LEU A 16 6.17 9.60 8.66
C LEU A 16 4.79 10.21 8.80
N ASP A 17 4.77 11.43 9.30
CA ASP A 17 3.57 12.25 9.38
C ASP A 17 3.15 12.73 7.99
N ALA A 18 1.88 13.06 7.81
CA ALA A 18 1.37 13.53 6.52
C ALA A 18 2.02 14.82 6.06
N ASN A 19 2.52 15.64 6.98
CA ASN A 19 3.15 16.92 6.66
C ASN A 19 4.67 16.84 6.44
N ALA A 20 5.23 15.65 6.28
CA ALA A 20 6.66 15.44 6.10
C ALA A 20 7.17 15.77 4.69
N SER A 21 6.29 16.11 3.76
CA SER A 21 6.67 16.36 2.36
C SER A 21 7.56 17.59 2.20
N SER A 22 8.35 17.60 1.12
CA SER A 22 9.23 18.70 0.73
C SER A 22 9.04 18.97 -0.77
N GLU A 23 8.74 20.21 -1.13
CA GLU A 23 8.43 20.57 -2.52
C GLU A 23 9.54 20.27 -3.51
N ASP A 24 10.81 20.37 -3.07
CA ASP A 24 11.98 20.11 -3.88
C ASP A 24 12.60 18.74 -3.63
N GLY A 25 11.85 17.83 -3.02
CA GLY A 25 12.32 16.48 -2.74
C GLY A 25 12.58 15.65 -3.99
N LYS A 26 13.53 14.73 -3.88
CA LYS A 26 13.94 13.85 -4.98
C LYS A 26 13.15 12.56 -5.06
N TYR A 27 12.49 12.17 -3.98
CA TYR A 27 11.82 10.87 -3.87
C TYR A 27 10.33 11.06 -3.74
N PRO A 28 9.53 10.09 -4.17
CA PRO A 28 8.10 10.16 -3.89
C PRO A 28 7.81 9.91 -2.42
N PHE A 29 6.82 10.61 -1.92
CA PHE A 29 6.27 10.43 -0.58
C PHE A 29 4.82 9.97 -0.73
N PHE A 30 4.57 8.71 -0.43
CA PHE A 30 3.26 8.12 -0.61
C PHE A 30 2.41 8.33 0.63
N THR A 31 1.30 9.00 0.46
CA THR A 31 0.29 9.21 1.49
C THR A 31 -0.97 8.44 1.12
N CYS A 32 -2.09 8.74 1.79
CA CYS A 32 -3.37 8.17 1.39
C CYS A 32 -4.02 8.93 0.24
N SER A 33 -3.39 10.01 -0.24
CA SER A 33 -3.82 10.69 -1.46
C SER A 33 -3.50 9.86 -2.69
N LYS A 34 -4.31 10.03 -3.73
CA LYS A 34 -4.11 9.34 -4.99
C LYS A 34 -2.78 9.75 -5.65
N GLU A 35 -2.42 11.04 -5.57
CA GLU A 35 -1.18 11.56 -6.14
C GLU A 35 -0.09 11.61 -5.08
N PRO A 36 1.10 11.07 -5.37
CA PRO A 36 2.21 11.13 -4.42
C PRO A 36 2.73 12.56 -4.28
N LEU A 37 3.26 12.87 -3.11
CA LEU A 37 4.00 14.09 -2.83
C LEU A 37 5.49 13.82 -3.04
N LYS A 38 6.31 14.80 -2.70
CA LYS A 38 7.77 14.69 -2.79
C LYS A 38 8.40 14.80 -1.42
N ILE A 39 9.56 14.17 -1.25
CA ILE A 39 10.31 14.22 0.00
C ILE A 39 11.81 14.12 -0.30
N SER A 40 12.63 14.70 0.55
CA SER A 40 14.08 14.70 0.38
C SER A 40 14.77 13.45 0.91
N THR A 41 14.05 12.62 1.66
CA THR A 41 14.59 11.41 2.27
C THR A 41 13.91 10.16 1.70
N TYR A 42 14.53 9.00 1.93
CA TYR A 42 13.86 7.73 1.66
C TYR A 42 14.16 6.75 2.80
N SER A 43 13.18 5.95 3.15
CA SER A 43 13.31 4.88 4.16
C SER A 43 13.16 3.50 3.52
N TYR A 44 12.67 3.43 2.29
CA TYR A 44 12.38 2.19 1.60
C TYR A 44 12.99 2.22 0.21
N ASP A 45 13.46 1.05 -0.25
CA ASP A 45 13.99 0.87 -1.60
C ASP A 45 13.59 -0.54 -2.03
N CYS A 46 12.43 -0.65 -2.68
CA CYS A 46 11.89 -1.98 -3.00
C CYS A 46 10.83 -1.87 -4.09
N GLU A 47 10.43 -3.05 -4.58
CA GLU A 47 9.26 -3.19 -5.44
C GLU A 47 8.06 -3.52 -4.54
N CYS A 48 6.99 -2.74 -4.64
CA CYS A 48 5.86 -2.89 -3.73
C CYS A 48 4.55 -2.41 -4.34
N VAL A 49 3.48 -2.80 -3.68
CA VAL A 49 2.14 -2.25 -3.91
C VAL A 49 1.77 -1.45 -2.66
N LEU A 50 1.30 -0.22 -2.86
CA LEU A 50 0.92 0.65 -1.75
C LEU A 50 -0.59 0.82 -1.73
N VAL A 51 -1.17 0.69 -0.55
CA VAL A 51 -2.62 0.81 -0.36
C VAL A 51 -2.90 1.88 0.69
N ALA A 52 -3.75 2.85 0.33
CA ALA A 52 -4.20 3.85 1.29
C ALA A 52 -4.98 3.18 2.42
N GLY A 53 -4.57 3.43 3.67
CA GLY A 53 -5.18 2.80 4.83
C GLY A 53 -6.41 3.52 5.35
N ASN A 54 -6.63 4.77 4.96
CA ASN A 54 -7.82 5.53 5.35
C ASN A 54 -8.21 6.51 4.25
N GLY A 55 -9.39 7.12 4.43
CA GLY A 55 -9.92 8.09 3.47
C GLY A 55 -10.38 7.41 2.18
N ASP A 56 -10.08 8.01 1.05
CA ASP A 56 -10.43 7.46 -0.25
C ASP A 56 -9.42 6.38 -0.64
N LEU A 57 -9.83 5.12 -0.52
CA LEU A 57 -8.95 3.99 -0.74
C LEU A 57 -8.46 3.96 -2.19
N ASN A 58 -7.17 3.81 -2.35
CA ASN A 58 -6.53 3.73 -3.67
C ASN A 58 -5.31 2.83 -3.58
N VAL A 59 -4.84 2.36 -4.74
CA VAL A 59 -3.72 1.44 -4.86
C VAL A 59 -2.70 2.03 -5.81
N LYS A 60 -1.42 1.87 -5.48
CA LYS A 60 -0.31 2.30 -6.31
C LYS A 60 0.71 1.17 -6.43
N TYR A 61 1.47 1.18 -7.49
CA TYR A 61 2.63 0.30 -7.68
C TYR A 61 3.88 1.17 -7.79
N TYR A 62 4.96 0.75 -7.13
CA TYR A 62 6.22 1.49 -7.23
C TYR A 62 7.40 0.54 -7.06
N LYS A 63 8.49 0.86 -7.74
CA LYS A 63 9.76 0.15 -7.59
C LYS A 63 10.87 1.19 -7.52
N GLY A 64 11.55 1.25 -6.37
CA GLY A 64 12.63 2.21 -6.15
C GLY A 64 12.61 2.78 -4.75
N LYS A 65 13.27 3.92 -4.59
CA LYS A 65 13.44 4.61 -3.31
C LYS A 65 12.27 5.55 -3.04
N PHE A 66 11.73 5.49 -1.82
CA PHE A 66 10.58 6.31 -1.44
C PHE A 66 10.46 6.41 0.07
N ASP A 67 9.57 7.28 0.50
CA ASP A 67 9.11 7.30 1.88
C ASP A 67 7.59 7.27 1.92
N ALA A 68 7.00 7.00 3.07
CA ALA A 68 5.56 6.79 3.17
C ALA A 68 4.99 7.28 4.51
N TYR A 69 3.76 7.74 4.42
CA TYR A 69 2.94 8.16 5.55
C TYR A 69 2.51 6.95 6.39
N GLN A 70 2.36 7.16 7.70
CA GLN A 70 2.09 6.10 8.68
C GLN A 70 0.77 5.35 8.47
N ARG A 71 -0.15 5.87 7.66
CA ARG A 71 -1.41 5.20 7.33
C ARG A 71 -1.40 4.54 5.94
N THR A 72 -0.26 4.53 5.28
CA THR A 72 -0.09 3.90 3.97
C THR A 72 0.48 2.49 4.18
N TYR A 73 -0.22 1.48 3.68
CA TYR A 73 0.28 0.10 3.72
C TYR A 73 1.23 -0.15 2.56
N ILE A 74 2.33 -0.82 2.85
CA ILE A 74 3.38 -1.18 1.89
C ILE A 74 3.43 -2.70 1.82
N ILE A 75 3.12 -3.25 0.65
CA ILE A 75 3.03 -4.69 0.43
C ILE A 75 4.19 -5.14 -0.44
N GLU A 76 5.06 -6.01 0.09
CA GLU A 76 6.19 -6.58 -0.62
C GLU A 76 6.04 -8.09 -0.72
N ASP A 77 6.66 -8.71 -1.74
CA ASP A 77 6.80 -10.16 -1.79
C ASP A 77 7.65 -10.63 -0.61
N ASN A 78 7.28 -11.77 -0.02
CA ASN A 78 8.00 -12.30 1.14
C ASN A 78 9.18 -13.22 0.76
N GLY A 79 9.59 -13.21 -0.51
CA GLY A 79 10.68 -14.05 -0.99
C GLY A 79 10.23 -15.42 -1.49
N SER A 80 8.93 -15.67 -1.55
CA SER A 80 8.41 -16.96 -2.03
C SER A 80 8.67 -17.22 -3.51
N GLY A 81 8.83 -16.15 -4.30
CA GLY A 81 8.97 -16.23 -5.75
C GLY A 81 7.67 -16.60 -6.46
N LYS A 82 6.55 -16.63 -5.75
CA LYS A 82 5.25 -17.04 -6.31
C LYS A 82 4.39 -15.89 -6.76
N LEU A 83 4.74 -14.67 -6.38
CA LEU A 83 3.89 -13.51 -6.63
C LEU A 83 4.58 -12.51 -7.53
N TYR A 84 3.97 -12.28 -8.70
CA TYR A 84 4.39 -11.22 -9.61
C TYR A 84 3.75 -9.91 -9.17
N MET A 85 4.55 -8.93 -8.77
CA MET A 85 4.04 -7.71 -8.12
C MET A 85 3.11 -6.88 -8.99
N PRO A 86 3.34 -6.70 -10.31
CA PRO A 86 2.34 -6.03 -11.14
C PRO A 86 0.99 -6.74 -11.18
N TYR A 87 0.97 -8.07 -11.09
CA TYR A 87 -0.28 -8.81 -10.97
C TYR A 87 -1.00 -8.50 -9.66
N LEU A 88 -0.24 -8.43 -8.56
CA LEU A 88 -0.80 -8.03 -7.27
C LEU A 88 -1.42 -6.63 -7.35
N TYR A 89 -0.76 -5.71 -8.04
CA TYR A 89 -1.29 -4.36 -8.22
C TYR A 89 -2.66 -4.40 -8.91
N TYR A 90 -2.78 -5.11 -10.03
CA TYR A 90 -4.06 -5.22 -10.74
C TYR A 90 -5.12 -5.91 -9.90
N PHE A 91 -4.74 -6.96 -9.17
CA PHE A 91 -5.67 -7.62 -8.25
C PHE A 91 -6.18 -6.64 -7.20
N MET A 92 -5.28 -5.89 -6.56
CA MET A 92 -5.65 -4.96 -5.50
C MET A 92 -6.54 -3.83 -6.05
N GLU A 93 -6.29 -3.36 -7.25
CA GLU A 93 -7.19 -2.37 -7.87
C GLU A 93 -8.60 -2.91 -8.02
N SER A 94 -8.74 -4.16 -8.47
CA SER A 94 -10.05 -4.79 -8.59
C SER A 94 -10.69 -5.09 -7.24
N TYR A 95 -9.89 -5.17 -6.17
CA TYR A 95 -10.34 -5.51 -4.83
C TYR A 95 -10.77 -4.28 -4.02
N ILE A 96 -10.56 -3.07 -4.54
CA ILE A 96 -10.84 -1.83 -3.80
C ILE A 96 -12.30 -1.74 -3.35
N GLU A 97 -13.24 -2.13 -4.19
CA GLU A 97 -14.66 -2.08 -3.81
C GLU A 97 -14.95 -3.01 -2.64
N GLU A 98 -14.31 -4.17 -2.58
CA GLU A 98 -14.44 -5.07 -1.44
C GLU A 98 -13.82 -4.47 -0.18
N LEU A 99 -12.68 -3.81 -0.31
CA LEU A 99 -12.06 -3.12 0.83
C LEU A 99 -12.95 -1.98 1.35
N ARG A 100 -13.61 -1.27 0.46
CA ARG A 100 -14.56 -0.21 0.87
C ARG A 100 -15.70 -0.78 1.70
N LYS A 101 -16.17 -1.97 1.36
CA LYS A 101 -17.22 -2.64 2.14
C LYS A 101 -16.73 -3.06 3.52
N GLN A 102 -15.46 -3.43 3.62
CA GLN A 102 -14.86 -3.88 4.89
C GLN A 102 -14.41 -2.71 5.76
N ALA A 103 -14.22 -1.52 5.20
CA ALA A 103 -13.74 -0.35 5.93
C ALA A 103 -14.73 0.04 7.02
N ILE A 104 -14.18 0.47 8.16
CA ILE A 104 -14.94 0.88 9.33
C ILE A 104 -14.59 2.31 9.71
N GLY A 105 -15.35 2.90 10.63
CA GLY A 105 -15.10 4.25 11.12
C GLY A 105 -16.28 5.17 10.87
N GLY A 106 -16.11 6.44 11.24
CA GLY A 106 -17.14 7.48 11.13
C GLY A 106 -17.05 8.23 9.80
N VAL A 107 -16.73 9.53 9.88
CA VAL A 107 -16.63 10.38 8.69
C VAL A 107 -15.49 9.91 7.78
N ILE A 108 -14.33 9.61 8.38
CA ILE A 108 -13.21 9.05 7.63
C ILE A 108 -13.14 7.55 7.89
N LYS A 109 -13.31 6.76 6.83
CA LYS A 109 -13.24 5.30 6.92
C LYS A 109 -11.79 4.85 6.86
N TYR A 110 -11.51 3.68 7.47
CA TYR A 110 -10.16 3.09 7.43
C TYR A 110 -10.26 1.57 7.35
N ILE A 111 -9.18 0.97 6.84
CA ILE A 111 -9.03 -0.49 6.81
C ILE A 111 -7.97 -0.90 7.83
N LYS A 112 -8.00 -2.17 8.21
CA LYS A 112 -7.00 -2.77 9.10
C LYS A 112 -6.09 -3.67 8.30
N LEU A 113 -4.96 -4.04 8.89
CA LEU A 113 -4.01 -4.96 8.28
C LEU A 113 -4.69 -6.27 7.84
N GLU A 114 -5.57 -6.81 8.68
CA GLU A 114 -6.27 -8.06 8.38
C GLU A 114 -7.14 -7.99 7.13
N ASN A 115 -7.64 -6.81 6.77
CA ASN A 115 -8.40 -6.65 5.54
C ASN A 115 -7.55 -6.95 4.30
N LEU A 116 -6.24 -6.69 4.41
CA LEU A 116 -5.29 -6.98 3.33
C LEU A 116 -4.77 -8.41 3.41
N THR A 117 -4.34 -8.86 4.59
CA THR A 117 -3.75 -10.19 4.73
C THR A 117 -4.73 -11.30 4.43
N ASN A 118 -6.02 -11.10 4.69
CA ASN A 118 -7.07 -12.09 4.46
C ASN A 118 -7.63 -12.06 3.04
N ALA A 119 -7.24 -11.09 2.20
CA ALA A 119 -7.67 -11.05 0.81
C ALA A 119 -7.13 -12.28 0.08
N MET A 120 -7.99 -12.92 -0.72
CA MET A 120 -7.64 -14.16 -1.43
C MET A 120 -7.31 -13.83 -2.89
N ILE A 121 -6.10 -14.18 -3.30
CA ILE A 121 -5.64 -13.98 -4.68
C ILE A 121 -5.54 -15.32 -5.39
N GLU A 122 -5.90 -15.33 -6.67
CA GLU A 122 -5.80 -16.52 -7.51
C GLU A 122 -4.41 -16.61 -8.13
N LEU A 123 -3.76 -17.75 -7.98
CA LEU A 123 -2.45 -18.00 -8.59
C LEU A 123 -2.52 -18.99 -9.74
#